data_ce7868a7fd83d70083ebb2d625d245a0
#
_entry.id   ce7868a7fd83d70083ebb2d625d245a0
#
_cell.length_a   1.000
_cell.length_b   1.000
_cell.length_c   1.000
_cell.angle_alpha   90.00
_cell.angle_beta   90.00
_cell.angle_gamma   90.00
#
_symmetry.space_group_name_H-M   'P 1'
#
loop_
_entity.id
_entity.type
_entity.pdbx_description
1 polymer ?
#
loop_
_entity_poly.entity_id
_entity_poly.type
_entity_poly.pdbx_seq_one_letter_code
_entity_poly.pdbx_strand_id
1 'polypeptide(L)'
;MLFDKSGSLWIAEHIGPGITKFDPILETFDHVKAPNPESLPFGMAIDKYDNIWFGQHVIDELAVYDPYNDQLIEVSIPTPESFTQFITADDNGDIWFVEQRTKKLGVVSISSIPGQARTVIDGGSGPSFNYAEIVSPLIAGGIVASSLFFVKSVNDKRRIDKMLSN
;
A
#
# COMPACT_ATOMS: atom_id res chain seq x y z
N MET A 1 10.76 -9.66 1.29
CA MET A 1 10.25 -10.48 2.42
C MET A 1 10.34 -9.68 3.71
N LEU A 2 9.45 -9.94 4.68
CA LEU A 2 9.40 -9.29 5.99
C LEU A 2 8.68 -10.19 7.01
N PHE A 3 8.94 -9.98 8.29
CA PHE A 3 8.21 -10.65 9.36
C PHE A 3 7.06 -9.78 9.85
N ASP A 4 5.91 -10.40 10.12
CA ASP A 4 4.83 -9.75 10.85
C ASP A 4 5.01 -9.86 12.37
N LYS A 5 4.11 -9.22 13.13
CA LYS A 5 4.17 -9.25 14.61
C LYS A 5 3.89 -10.62 15.21
N SER A 6 3.28 -11.53 14.45
CA SER A 6 3.06 -12.93 14.86
C SER A 6 4.29 -13.81 14.69
N GLY A 7 5.32 -13.32 14.01
CA GLY A 7 6.54 -14.05 13.65
C GLY A 7 6.41 -14.83 12.35
N SER A 8 5.34 -14.68 11.59
CA SER A 8 5.21 -15.26 10.26
C SER A 8 6.02 -14.47 9.24
N LEU A 9 6.62 -15.17 8.28
CA LEU A 9 7.40 -14.57 7.20
C LEU A 9 6.52 -14.37 5.97
N TRP A 10 6.43 -13.12 5.49
CA TRP A 10 5.79 -12.79 4.23
C TRP A 10 6.80 -12.66 3.11
N ILE A 11 6.50 -13.24 1.97
CA ILE A 11 7.39 -13.39 0.82
C ILE A 11 6.66 -12.88 -0.43
N ALA A 12 7.26 -11.93 -1.16
CA ALA A 12 6.79 -11.55 -2.49
C ALA A 12 7.28 -12.56 -3.50
N GLU A 13 6.36 -13.17 -4.24
CA GLU A 13 6.67 -14.13 -5.30
C GLU A 13 6.81 -13.40 -6.63
N HIS A 14 8.00 -12.85 -6.90
CA HIS A 14 8.21 -11.97 -8.06
C HIS A 14 7.79 -12.57 -9.42
N ILE A 15 7.96 -13.87 -9.60
CA ILE A 15 7.50 -14.58 -10.83
C ILE A 15 6.18 -15.31 -10.55
N GLY A 16 5.77 -15.34 -9.30
CA GLY A 16 4.54 -15.97 -8.84
C GLY A 16 3.33 -15.05 -8.88
N PRO A 17 2.14 -15.59 -8.61
CA PRO A 17 0.90 -14.84 -8.75
C PRO A 17 0.58 -13.90 -7.57
N GLY A 18 1.46 -13.73 -6.58
CA GLY A 18 1.12 -12.95 -5.41
C GLY A 18 2.15 -12.95 -4.29
N ILE A 19 1.69 -13.07 -3.07
CA ILE A 19 2.53 -13.15 -1.86
C ILE A 19 2.24 -14.42 -1.10
N THR A 20 3.24 -14.90 -0.35
CA THR A 20 3.14 -16.12 0.45
C THR A 20 3.45 -15.80 1.90
N LYS A 21 2.62 -16.30 2.81
CA LYS A 21 2.87 -16.35 4.24
C LYS A 21 3.47 -17.70 4.58
N PHE A 22 4.57 -17.71 5.30
CA PHE A 22 5.18 -18.89 5.91
C PHE A 22 5.08 -18.79 7.44
N ASP A 23 4.48 -19.79 8.06
CA ASP A 23 4.48 -19.96 9.51
C ASP A 23 5.67 -20.83 9.91
N PRO A 24 6.69 -20.30 10.61
CA PRO A 24 7.89 -21.07 10.95
C PRO A 24 7.67 -22.08 12.09
N ILE A 25 6.56 -21.99 12.83
CA ILE A 25 6.23 -22.92 13.92
C ILE A 25 5.50 -24.13 13.37
N LEU A 26 4.52 -23.89 12.49
CA LEU A 26 3.73 -24.95 11.86
C LEU A 26 4.37 -25.50 10.58
N GLU A 27 5.39 -24.82 10.06
CA GLU A 27 6.05 -25.12 8.78
C GLU A 27 5.05 -25.16 7.60
N THR A 28 4.05 -24.30 7.62
CA THR A 28 2.99 -24.21 6.60
C THR A 28 3.12 -22.98 5.74
N PHE A 29 2.58 -23.07 4.51
CA PHE A 29 2.53 -21.97 3.55
C PHE A 29 1.09 -21.65 3.18
N ASP A 30 0.73 -20.35 3.24
CA ASP A 30 -0.54 -19.83 2.77
C ASP A 30 -0.27 -18.84 1.62
N HIS A 31 -0.97 -19.01 0.49
CA HIS A 31 -0.77 -18.19 -0.70
C HIS A 31 -1.91 -17.20 -0.90
N VAL A 32 -1.56 -15.92 -1.06
CA VAL A 32 -2.49 -14.84 -1.41
C VAL A 32 -2.23 -14.43 -2.85
N LYS A 33 -3.20 -14.69 -3.73
CA LYS A 33 -3.08 -14.35 -5.15
C LYS A 33 -3.43 -12.91 -5.39
N ALA A 34 -2.58 -12.19 -6.12
CA ALA A 34 -2.93 -10.91 -6.70
C ALA A 34 -4.02 -11.11 -7.78
N PRO A 35 -4.97 -10.18 -7.93
CA PRO A 35 -6.02 -10.27 -8.94
C PRO A 35 -5.48 -10.32 -10.35
N ASN A 36 -4.41 -9.55 -10.62
CA ASN A 36 -3.74 -9.53 -11.91
C ASN A 36 -2.55 -10.50 -11.92
N PRO A 37 -2.54 -11.52 -12.79
CA PRO A 37 -1.42 -12.48 -12.90
C PRO A 37 -0.11 -11.85 -13.38
N GLU A 38 -0.15 -10.64 -13.95
CA GLU A 38 1.03 -9.89 -14.41
C GLU A 38 1.58 -8.94 -13.33
N SER A 39 1.12 -9.06 -12.10
CA SER A 39 1.46 -8.12 -11.01
C SER A 39 2.95 -8.03 -10.69
N LEU A 40 3.69 -9.13 -10.81
CA LEU A 40 5.10 -9.24 -10.42
C LEU A 40 5.39 -8.58 -9.06
N PRO A 41 4.89 -9.14 -7.93
CA PRO A 41 5.08 -8.57 -6.61
C PRO A 41 6.55 -8.37 -6.25
N PHE A 42 6.92 -7.20 -5.71
CA PHE A 42 8.32 -6.92 -5.40
C PHE A 42 8.53 -6.40 -3.97
N GLY A 43 8.55 -5.10 -3.76
CA GLY A 43 8.74 -4.50 -2.44
C GLY A 43 7.54 -4.75 -1.53
N MET A 44 7.81 -4.94 -0.24
CA MET A 44 6.76 -5.19 0.76
C MET A 44 6.95 -4.28 1.96
N ALA A 45 5.85 -3.89 2.59
CA ALA A 45 5.80 -3.18 3.87
C ALA A 45 4.63 -3.68 4.71
N ILE A 46 4.69 -3.43 6.02
CA ILE A 46 3.56 -3.66 6.93
C ILE A 46 3.14 -2.30 7.48
N ASP A 47 1.84 -2.02 7.42
CA ASP A 47 1.30 -0.81 8.01
C ASP A 47 1.02 -0.96 9.52
N LYS A 48 0.57 0.12 10.15
CA LYS A 48 0.26 0.13 11.60
C LYS A 48 -0.92 -0.76 12.00
N TYR A 49 -1.71 -1.21 11.03
CA TYR A 49 -2.85 -2.10 11.23
C TYR A 49 -2.52 -3.57 10.92
N ASP A 50 -1.23 -3.87 10.68
CA ASP A 50 -0.71 -5.19 10.30
C ASP A 50 -1.17 -5.68 8.92
N ASN A 51 -1.58 -4.77 8.03
CA ASN A 51 -1.83 -5.13 6.65
C ASN A 51 -0.53 -5.24 5.88
N ILE A 52 -0.50 -6.16 4.93
CA ILE A 52 0.66 -6.46 4.10
C ILE A 52 0.53 -5.70 2.79
N TRP A 53 1.41 -4.73 2.59
CA TRP A 53 1.52 -3.96 1.35
C TRP A 53 2.57 -4.55 0.45
N PHE A 54 2.30 -4.53 -0.87
CA PHE A 54 3.31 -4.89 -1.86
C PHE A 54 3.15 -4.10 -3.15
N GLY A 55 4.28 -3.82 -3.80
CA GLY A 55 4.30 -3.17 -5.11
C GLY A 55 3.99 -4.18 -6.20
N GLN A 56 3.07 -3.85 -7.10
CA GLN A 56 2.79 -4.59 -8.33
C GLN A 56 3.57 -3.92 -9.46
N HIS A 57 4.79 -4.30 -9.57
CA HIS A 57 5.94 -3.72 -10.21
C HIS A 57 5.73 -3.22 -11.67
N VAL A 58 4.91 -3.90 -12.48
CA VAL A 58 4.77 -3.58 -13.92
C VAL A 58 3.38 -3.07 -14.32
N ILE A 59 2.43 -2.99 -13.39
CA ILE A 59 1.05 -2.63 -13.69
C ILE A 59 0.58 -1.34 -13.04
N ASP A 60 1.52 -0.52 -12.56
CA ASP A 60 1.24 0.78 -11.92
C ASP A 60 0.24 0.70 -10.76
N GLU A 61 0.38 -0.33 -9.92
CA GLU A 61 -0.47 -0.55 -8.77
C GLU A 61 0.34 -0.95 -7.53
N LEU A 62 -0.20 -0.61 -6.37
CA LEU A 62 0.12 -1.24 -5.10
C LEU A 62 -1.02 -2.16 -4.73
N ALA A 63 -0.75 -3.18 -3.94
CA ALA A 63 -1.77 -3.98 -3.31
C ALA A 63 -1.62 -3.97 -1.79
N VAL A 64 -2.73 -4.04 -1.08
CA VAL A 64 -2.79 -4.21 0.36
C VAL A 64 -3.65 -5.41 0.70
N TYR A 65 -3.10 -6.32 1.47
CA TYR A 65 -3.79 -7.49 1.99
C TYR A 65 -4.04 -7.34 3.49
N ASP A 66 -5.29 -7.49 3.90
CA ASP A 66 -5.71 -7.57 5.30
C ASP A 66 -5.80 -9.05 5.72
N PRO A 67 -4.84 -9.56 6.52
CA PRO A 67 -4.83 -10.96 6.94
C PRO A 67 -5.97 -11.36 7.89
N TYR A 68 -6.62 -10.39 8.53
CA TYR A 68 -7.70 -10.66 9.48
C TYR A 68 -9.05 -10.88 8.79
N ASN A 69 -9.27 -10.18 7.68
CA ASN A 69 -10.52 -10.25 6.92
C ASN A 69 -10.38 -11.04 5.61
N ASP A 70 -9.17 -11.53 5.30
CA ASP A 70 -8.84 -12.20 4.04
C ASP A 70 -9.25 -11.35 2.82
N GLN A 71 -8.89 -10.06 2.86
CA GLN A 71 -9.25 -9.11 1.81
C GLN A 71 -8.00 -8.51 1.17
N LEU A 72 -7.99 -8.48 -0.15
CA LEU A 72 -6.98 -7.80 -0.95
C LEU A 72 -7.61 -6.66 -1.72
N ILE A 73 -6.99 -5.47 -1.64
CA ILE A 73 -7.39 -4.24 -2.33
C ILE A 73 -6.23 -3.76 -3.18
N GLU A 74 -6.52 -3.36 -4.42
CA GLU A 74 -5.54 -2.74 -5.32
C GLU A 74 -5.66 -1.22 -5.27
N VAL A 75 -4.52 -0.54 -5.31
CA VAL A 75 -4.39 0.92 -5.23
C VAL A 75 -3.63 1.39 -6.46
N SER A 76 -4.32 2.04 -7.38
CA SER A 76 -3.71 2.53 -8.62
C SER A 76 -2.73 3.67 -8.37
N ILE A 77 -1.57 3.60 -9.00
CA ILE A 77 -0.57 4.67 -9.07
C ILE A 77 -0.91 5.55 -10.26
N PRO A 78 -1.19 6.86 -10.06
CA PRO A 78 -1.65 7.73 -11.16
C PRO A 78 -0.55 8.06 -12.18
N THR A 79 0.71 7.75 -11.87
CA THR A 79 1.83 7.94 -12.78
C THR A 79 1.98 6.70 -13.66
N PRO A 80 1.80 6.79 -14.97
CA PRO A 80 2.01 5.66 -15.87
C PRO A 80 3.49 5.28 -15.93
N GLU A 81 3.75 4.01 -16.13
CA GLU A 81 5.11 3.43 -16.17
C GLU A 81 5.94 3.72 -14.91
N SER A 82 5.29 3.72 -13.74
CA SER A 82 5.90 4.02 -12.44
C SER A 82 7.02 3.05 -12.08
N PHE A 83 6.81 1.77 -12.36
CA PHE A 83 7.76 0.70 -12.08
C PHE A 83 8.18 0.66 -10.61
N THR A 84 7.20 0.43 -9.74
CA THR A 84 7.37 0.48 -8.29
C THR A 84 8.05 -0.77 -7.76
N GLN A 85 9.25 -0.63 -7.18
CA GLN A 85 10.03 -1.73 -6.64
C GLN A 85 10.17 -1.70 -5.11
N PHE A 86 10.38 -0.53 -4.54
CA PHE A 86 10.65 -0.38 -3.12
C PHE A 86 9.54 0.40 -2.45
N ILE A 87 9.06 -0.15 -1.36
CA ILE A 87 8.04 0.46 -0.52
C ILE A 87 8.44 0.36 0.95
N THR A 88 7.96 1.26 1.77
CA THR A 88 8.13 1.26 3.22
C THR A 88 6.96 1.97 3.89
N ALA A 89 6.68 1.62 5.15
CA ALA A 89 5.75 2.36 5.98
C ALA A 89 6.51 3.37 6.85
N ASP A 90 5.94 4.55 7.07
CA ASP A 90 6.42 5.51 8.06
C ASP A 90 5.73 5.30 9.43
N ASP A 91 6.14 6.10 10.44
CA ASP A 91 5.59 6.02 11.79
C ASP A 91 4.09 6.38 11.88
N ASN A 92 3.55 7.10 10.89
CA ASN A 92 2.13 7.39 10.77
C ASN A 92 1.36 6.22 10.14
N GLY A 93 2.10 5.26 9.57
CA GLY A 93 1.60 4.14 8.81
C GLY A 93 1.36 4.46 7.33
N ASP A 94 1.71 5.64 6.85
CA ASP A 94 1.62 5.98 5.43
C ASP A 94 2.65 5.17 4.64
N ILE A 95 2.24 4.71 3.44
CA ILE A 95 3.07 3.86 2.59
C ILE A 95 3.80 4.71 1.57
N TRP A 96 5.11 4.76 1.68
CA TRP A 96 6.01 5.44 0.76
C TRP A 96 6.54 4.45 -0.27
N PHE A 97 6.63 4.87 -1.53
CA PHE A 97 7.13 4.03 -2.60
C PHE A 97 7.91 4.83 -3.64
N VAL A 98 8.85 4.14 -4.31
CA VAL A 98 9.68 4.72 -5.35
C VAL A 98 9.11 4.37 -6.72
N GLU A 99 8.83 5.37 -7.53
CA GLU A 99 8.50 5.25 -8.94
C GLU A 99 9.81 5.31 -9.75
N GLN A 100 10.43 4.15 -9.95
CA GLN A 100 11.81 4.08 -10.42
C GLN A 100 12.02 4.65 -11.82
N ARG A 101 11.14 4.36 -12.77
CA ARG A 101 11.27 4.85 -14.14
C ARG A 101 11.00 6.35 -14.26
N THR A 102 10.08 6.85 -13.46
CA THR A 102 9.66 8.25 -13.50
C THR A 102 10.47 9.14 -12.55
N LYS A 103 11.35 8.54 -11.74
CA LYS A 103 12.21 9.22 -10.76
C LYS A 103 11.41 10.05 -9.75
N LYS A 104 10.29 9.50 -9.29
CA LYS A 104 9.40 10.12 -8.32
C LYS A 104 9.33 9.32 -7.04
N LEU A 105 8.85 9.97 -6.00
CA LEU A 105 8.48 9.36 -4.73
C LEU A 105 6.97 9.52 -4.57
N GLY A 106 6.27 8.41 -4.34
CA GLY A 106 4.84 8.40 -4.08
C GLY A 106 4.55 8.10 -2.61
N VAL A 107 3.37 8.49 -2.15
CA VAL A 107 2.85 8.17 -0.84
C VAL A 107 1.36 7.85 -0.89
N VAL A 108 0.96 6.78 -0.21
CA VAL A 108 -0.45 6.46 0.06
C VAL A 108 -0.71 6.71 1.53
N SER A 109 -1.68 7.61 1.82
CA SER A 109 -2.14 7.79 3.19
C SER A 109 -3.19 6.73 3.53
N ILE A 110 -2.92 5.93 4.56
CA ILE A 110 -3.82 4.85 5.00
C ILE A 110 -5.18 5.39 5.46
N SER A 111 -5.23 6.61 5.98
CA SER A 111 -6.49 7.24 6.38
C SER A 111 -7.47 7.43 5.21
N SER A 112 -6.99 7.34 3.97
CA SER A 112 -7.81 7.49 2.75
C SER A 112 -8.39 6.17 2.22
N ILE A 113 -8.08 5.02 2.83
CA ILE A 113 -8.52 3.69 2.35
C ILE A 113 -9.87 3.34 2.98
N PRO A 114 -10.96 3.21 2.20
CA PRO A 114 -12.27 2.82 2.71
C PRO A 114 -12.25 1.40 3.31
N GLY A 115 -12.87 1.23 4.47
CA GLY A 115 -12.98 -0.06 5.15
C GLY A 115 -11.82 -0.41 6.09
N GLN A 116 -10.72 0.31 6.04
CA GLN A 116 -9.58 0.14 6.95
C GLN A 116 -9.63 1.08 8.17
N ALA A 117 -10.63 1.93 8.26
CA ALA A 117 -10.88 2.75 9.44
C ALA A 117 -11.36 1.86 10.60
N ARG A 118 -10.45 1.11 11.20
CA ARG A 118 -10.68 0.61 12.56
C ARG A 118 -10.74 1.84 13.44
N THR A 119 -11.80 1.95 14.23
CA THR A 119 -11.98 3.02 15.21
C THR A 119 -10.80 3.00 16.17
N VAL A 120 -9.76 3.74 15.86
CA VAL A 120 -8.70 4.04 16.82
C VAL A 120 -9.29 5.13 17.71
N ILE A 121 -9.52 4.81 18.97
CA ILE A 121 -9.76 5.82 20.01
C ILE A 121 -8.41 6.48 20.22
N ASP A 122 -8.16 7.54 19.43
CA ASP A 122 -6.91 8.31 19.53
C ASP A 122 -7.07 9.43 20.54
N GLY A 123 -6.21 9.39 21.55
CA GLY A 123 -5.91 10.52 22.43
C GLY A 123 -4.63 11.23 22.00
N GLY A 124 -4.57 11.84 20.81
CA GLY A 124 -3.37 12.55 20.40
C GLY A 124 -3.57 13.49 19.22
N SER A 125 -3.51 14.79 19.47
CA SER A 125 -3.58 15.86 18.50
C SER A 125 -2.27 15.97 17.70
N GLY A 126 -2.26 15.43 16.48
CA GLY A 126 -1.26 15.74 15.45
C GLY A 126 -1.85 16.67 14.37
N PRO A 127 -1.03 17.41 13.61
CA PRO A 127 -1.53 18.36 12.61
C PRO A 127 -2.27 17.62 11.49
N SER A 128 -3.55 17.98 11.34
CA SER A 128 -4.42 17.51 10.26
C SER A 128 -3.96 18.10 8.92
N PHE A 129 -3.56 17.25 7.98
CA PHE A 129 -3.40 17.67 6.61
C PHE A 129 -4.73 17.49 5.87
N ASN A 130 -5.43 18.62 5.65
CA ASN A 130 -6.60 18.69 4.80
C ASN A 130 -6.20 18.44 3.34
N TYR A 131 -6.62 17.32 2.77
CA TYR A 131 -6.63 17.13 1.33
C TYR A 131 -8.00 17.51 0.80
N ALA A 132 -8.06 18.67 0.11
CA ALA A 132 -9.25 19.16 -0.55
C ALA A 132 -9.68 18.21 -1.67
N GLU A 133 -10.93 17.86 -1.59
CA GLU A 133 -11.88 17.36 -2.57
C GLU A 133 -11.43 17.30 -4.03
N ILE A 134 -11.51 16.12 -4.62
CA ILE A 134 -11.86 16.01 -6.03
C ILE A 134 -13.22 15.33 -6.12
N VAL A 135 -14.16 16.12 -6.56
CA VAL A 135 -15.55 15.78 -6.75
C VAL A 135 -15.71 14.62 -7.72
N SER A 136 -16.32 13.56 -7.26
CA SER A 136 -16.83 12.50 -8.12
C SER A 136 -18.17 12.94 -8.71
N PRO A 137 -18.39 12.90 -10.02
CA PRO A 137 -19.74 13.01 -10.56
C PRO A 137 -20.48 11.70 -10.32
N LEU A 138 -21.61 11.79 -9.65
CA LEU A 138 -22.59 10.72 -9.55
C LEU A 138 -22.94 10.17 -10.94
N ILE A 139 -22.72 8.89 -11.13
CA ILE A 139 -23.50 8.12 -12.12
C ILE A 139 -24.30 7.10 -11.36
N ALA A 140 -25.59 7.32 -11.35
CA ALA A 140 -26.59 6.37 -10.86
C ALA A 140 -26.64 5.14 -11.80
N GLY A 141 -26.49 3.96 -11.23
CA GLY A 141 -26.82 2.71 -11.89
C GLY A 141 -25.64 1.76 -12.10
N GLY A 142 -25.52 0.75 -11.24
CA GLY A 142 -24.68 -0.41 -11.48
C GLY A 142 -23.39 -0.45 -10.65
N ILE A 143 -23.38 -1.38 -9.74
CA ILE A 143 -22.32 -1.70 -8.79
C ILE A 143 -21.02 -2.04 -9.52
N VAL A 144 -20.06 -1.13 -9.51
CA VAL A 144 -18.63 -1.41 -9.45
C VAL A 144 -18.02 -0.28 -8.63
N ALA A 145 -17.72 -0.56 -7.38
CA ALA A 145 -16.97 0.37 -6.55
C ALA A 145 -15.51 0.33 -6.97
N SER A 146 -15.15 1.06 -8.01
CA SER A 146 -13.77 1.42 -8.24
C SER A 146 -13.42 2.54 -7.26
N SER A 147 -12.84 2.16 -6.14
CA SER A 147 -12.31 3.11 -5.15
C SER A 147 -11.12 3.84 -5.77
N LEU A 148 -11.31 5.08 -6.15
CA LEU A 148 -10.22 5.97 -6.57
C LEU A 148 -9.43 6.36 -5.33
N PHE A 149 -8.28 5.73 -5.15
CA PHE A 149 -7.30 6.11 -4.12
C PHE A 149 -6.39 7.21 -4.65
N PHE A 150 -6.13 8.21 -3.81
CA PHE A 150 -5.21 9.26 -4.16
C PHE A 150 -3.78 8.88 -3.81
N VAL A 151 -2.98 8.61 -4.81
CA VAL A 151 -1.52 8.57 -4.70
C VAL A 151 -0.99 9.95 -5.08
N LYS A 152 -0.32 10.61 -4.17
CA LYS A 152 0.34 11.89 -4.44
C LYS A 152 1.80 11.66 -4.77
N SER A 153 2.22 12.08 -5.97
CA SER A 153 3.64 12.18 -6.28
C SER A 153 4.23 13.38 -5.54
N VAL A 154 5.21 13.15 -4.68
CA VAL A 154 5.88 14.21 -3.92
C VAL A 154 7.10 14.68 -4.70
N ASN A 155 7.00 15.85 -5.29
CA ASN A 155 8.08 16.52 -5.99
C ASN A 155 8.62 17.73 -5.20
N ASP A 156 8.30 17.84 -3.91
CA ASP A 156 8.68 18.97 -3.08
C ASP A 156 10.00 18.70 -2.34
N LYS A 157 11.07 19.19 -2.91
CA LYS A 157 12.44 19.10 -2.37
C LYS A 157 12.53 19.57 -0.91
N ARG A 158 11.72 20.56 -0.51
CA ARG A 158 11.70 21.11 0.86
C ARG A 158 11.22 20.11 1.91
N ARG A 159 10.35 19.19 1.54
CA ARG A 159 9.83 18.17 2.45
C ARG A 159 10.84 17.04 2.64
N ILE A 160 11.56 16.70 1.58
CA ILE A 160 12.63 15.70 1.62
C ILE A 160 13.79 16.18 2.47
N ASP A 161 14.22 17.44 2.29
CA ASP A 161 15.31 18.05 3.07
C ASP A 161 15.00 18.10 4.58
N LYS A 162 13.72 18.28 4.96
CA LYS A 162 13.28 18.29 6.36
C LYS A 162 13.28 16.90 7.01
N MET A 163 13.08 15.84 6.23
CA MET A 163 13.12 14.45 6.71
C MET A 163 14.56 13.94 6.90
N LEU A 164 15.49 14.48 6.11
CA LEU A 164 16.90 14.08 6.17
C LEU A 164 17.72 14.87 7.22
N SER A 165 17.09 15.89 7.86
CA SER A 165 17.74 16.75 8.86
C SER A 165 17.40 16.40 10.32
N ASN A 166 16.62 15.36 10.56
CA ASN A 166 16.36 14.74 11.86
C ASN A 166 16.98 13.35 11.93
#